data_ec0c7f56085f9a2dd794ac88bdbcc3f4
#
_entry.id   ec0c7f56085f9a2dd794ac88bdbcc3f4
#
_cell.length_a   1.000
_cell.length_b   1.000
_cell.length_c   1.000
_cell.angle_alpha   90.00
_cell.angle_beta   90.00
_cell.angle_gamma   90.00
#
_symmetry.space_group_name_H-M   'P 1'
#
loop_
_entity.id
_entity.type
_entity.pdbx_description
1 polymer ?
#
loop_
_entity_poly.entity_id
_entity_poly.type
_entity_poly.pdbx_seq_one_letter_code
_entity_poly.pdbx_strand_id
1 'polypeptide(L)' 'MYETIKRLYTKTKNPAVVEKAFIKGWITAEEKEAILAEEA' A
#
# COMPACT_ATOMS: atom_id res chain seq x y z
N MET A 1 9.68 -0.96 3.45
CA MET A 1 8.36 -1.59 3.47
C MET A 1 7.47 -1.24 2.27
N TYR A 2 7.84 -0.20 1.55
CA TYR A 2 7.01 0.21 0.42
C TYR A 2 6.82 -0.91 -0.61
N GLU A 3 7.91 -1.52 -1.04
CA GLU A 3 7.82 -2.57 -2.05
C GLU A 3 7.05 -3.80 -1.54
N THR A 4 7.24 -4.12 -0.26
CA THR A 4 6.54 -5.25 0.32
C THR A 4 5.03 -5.01 0.34
N ILE A 5 4.63 -3.81 0.75
CA ILE A 5 3.22 -3.46 0.79
C ILE A 5 2.64 -3.40 -0.61
N LYS A 6 3.39 -2.82 -1.55
CA LYS A 6 2.94 -2.76 -2.93
C LYS A 6 2.71 -4.15 -3.50
N ARG A 7 3.64 -5.06 -3.21
CA ARG A 7 3.53 -6.44 -3.68
C ARG A 7 2.33 -7.13 -3.06
N LEU A 8 2.11 -6.92 -1.77
CA LEU A 8 0.95 -7.49 -1.11
C LEU A 8 -0.35 -6.99 -1.71
N TYR A 9 -0.40 -5.70 -1.99
CA TYR A 9 -1.59 -5.12 -2.59
C TYR A 9 -1.83 -5.70 -3.99
N THR A 10 -0.78 -5.82 -4.77
CA THR A 10 -0.89 -6.38 -6.11
C THR A 10 -1.40 -7.82 -6.05
N LYS A 11 -0.93 -8.55 -5.06
CA LYS A 11 -1.30 -9.96 -4.90
C LYS A 11 -2.73 -10.14 -4.41
N THR A 12 -3.13 -9.35 -3.42
CA THR A 12 -4.46 -9.48 -2.81
C THR A 12 -5.49 -8.54 -3.38
N LYS A 13 -5.04 -7.44 -3.99
CA LYS A 13 -5.92 -6.39 -4.49
C LYS A 13 -6.80 -5.82 -3.38
N ASN A 14 -6.30 -5.87 -2.16
CA ASN A 14 -7.05 -5.40 -0.99
C ASN A 14 -6.51 -4.08 -0.49
N PRO A 15 -7.24 -2.97 -0.69
CA PRO A 15 -6.77 -1.66 -0.24
C PRO A 15 -6.59 -1.57 1.27
N ALA A 16 -7.25 -2.45 2.02
CA ALA A 16 -7.09 -2.45 3.47
C ALA A 16 -5.64 -2.75 3.88
N VAL A 17 -4.92 -3.52 3.07
CA VAL A 17 -3.51 -3.80 3.34
C VAL A 17 -2.71 -2.52 3.30
N VAL A 18 -2.95 -1.67 2.30
CA VAL A 18 -2.27 -0.40 2.17
C VAL A 18 -2.65 0.54 3.30
N GLU A 19 -3.93 0.57 3.64
CA GLU A 19 -4.42 1.40 4.73
C GLU A 19 -3.76 1.02 6.06
N LYS A 20 -3.71 -0.28 6.35
CA LYS A 20 -3.11 -0.75 7.57
C LYS A 20 -1.62 -0.40 7.64
N ALA A 21 -0.92 -0.54 6.52
CA ALA A 21 0.49 -0.20 6.47
C ALA A 21 0.68 1.28 6.76
N PHE A 22 -0.19 2.12 6.23
CA PHE A 22 -0.14 3.55 6.47
C PHE A 22 -0.38 3.86 7.96
N ILE A 23 -1.39 3.24 8.53
CA ILE A 23 -1.73 3.46 9.94
C ILE A 23 -0.60 3.01 10.86
N LYS A 24 0.03 1.89 10.51
CA LYS A 24 1.14 1.37 11.31
C LYS A 24 2.43 2.17 11.11
N GLY A 25 2.44 3.07 10.15
CA GLY A 25 3.61 3.88 9.88
C GLY A 25 4.65 3.18 9.01
N TRP A 26 4.26 2.11 8.34
CA TRP A 26 5.17 1.39 7.45
C TRP A 26 5.40 2.14 6.15
N ILE A 27 4.41 2.90 5.72
CA ILE A 27 4.51 3.71 4.51
C ILE A 27 3.91 5.08 4.79
N THR A 28 4.20 6.04 3.91
CA THR A 28 3.67 7.39 4.05
C THR A 28 2.43 7.56 3.19
N ALA A 29 1.76 8.71 3.37
CA ALA A 29 0.57 9.00 2.58
C ALA A 29 0.90 9.03 1.09
N GLU A 30 2.07 9.56 0.75
CA GLU A 30 2.49 9.60 -0.65
C GLU A 30 2.67 8.20 -1.21
N GLU A 31 3.28 7.33 -0.42
CA GLU A 31 3.49 5.95 -0.86
C GLU A 31 2.17 5.22 -0.98
N LYS A 32 1.26 5.49 -0.05
CA LYS A 32 -0.07 4.89 -0.12
C LYS A 32 -0.77 5.29 -1.42
N GLU A 33 -0.75 6.57 -1.74
CA GLU A 33 -1.39 7.04 -2.96
C GLU A 33 -0.72 6.49 -4.19
N ALA A 34 0.60 6.36 -4.17
CA ALA A 34 1.33 5.81 -5.30
C ALA A 34 0.92 4.36 -5.55
N ILE A 35 0.79 3.58 -4.50
CA ILE A 35 0.39 2.19 -4.64
C ILE A 35 -1.01 2.08 -5.21
N LEU A 36 -1.93 2.85 -4.64
CA LEU A 36 -3.31 2.81 -5.09
C LEU A 36 -3.45 3.31 -6.53
N ALA A 37 -2.66 4.31 -6.89
CA ALA A 37 -2.70 4.84 -8.25
C ALA A 37 -2.14 3.85 -9.26
N GLU A 38 -1.07 3.15 -8.89
CA GLU A 38 -0.47 2.18 -9.82
C GLU A 38 -1.39 1.01 -10.10
N GLU A 39 -2.14 0.59 -9.11
CA GLU A 39 -2.99 -0.58 -9.23
C GLU A 39 -4.42 -0.24 -9.64
N ALA A 40 -4.73 1.01 -9.73
CA ALA A 40 -6.08 1.44 -10.14
C ALA A 40 -6.27 1.32 -11.67
#